data_bb79ba3812b6130bf31f2971f66cd57e
#
_entry.id   bb79ba3812b6130bf31f2971f66cd57e
#
_cell.length_a   1.000
_cell.length_b   1.000
_cell.length_c   1.000
_cell.angle_alpha   90.00
_cell.angle_beta   90.00
_cell.angle_gamma   90.00
#
_symmetry.space_group_name_H-M   'P 1'
#
loop_
_entity.id
_entity.type
_entity.pdbx_description
1 polymer ?
#
loop_
_entity_poly.entity_id
_entity_poly.type
_entity_poly.pdbx_seq_one_letter_code
_entity_poly.pdbx_strand_id
1 'polypeptide(L)'
;MGSHAAPDTQTPGAVHRVHIPLRIADFVGKHVNNVRFQEFSQDARLMWFRDKFGVPGSRVPISLARWMEIDFRRVIGYGATSVWVDVEVLRVGRTSFTMRTSIGSESTGPEPCAVVDTVLVVTTPDETTTLEISPEERAALLGEREEAR
;
A
#
# COMPACT_ATOMS: atom_id res chain seq x y z
N MET A 1 -6.31 20.81 7.16
CA MET A 1 -5.49 19.72 6.68
C MET A 1 -4.77 19.11 7.85
N GLY A 2 -5.23 17.98 8.27
CA GLY A 2 -4.58 17.30 9.36
C GLY A 2 -3.16 16.92 8.94
N SER A 3 -2.16 17.58 9.52
CA SER A 3 -0.84 16.99 9.50
C SER A 3 -1.00 15.62 10.12
N HIS A 4 -0.55 14.59 9.42
CA HIS A 4 -0.42 13.32 10.07
C HIS A 4 0.48 13.50 11.26
N ALA A 5 -0.03 13.10 12.41
CA ALA A 5 0.81 12.94 13.56
C ALA A 5 2.05 12.15 13.12
N ALA A 6 3.21 12.56 13.58
CA ALA A 6 4.42 11.81 13.39
C ALA A 6 4.13 10.33 13.64
N PRO A 7 4.69 9.43 12.84
CA PRO A 7 4.42 8.02 13.04
C PRO A 7 4.74 7.67 14.49
N ASP A 8 3.79 7.02 15.12
CA ASP A 8 4.04 6.41 16.40
C ASP A 8 5.29 5.55 16.32
N THR A 9 5.93 5.36 17.45
CA THR A 9 7.16 4.57 17.60
C THR A 9 7.01 3.10 17.19
N GLN A 10 5.91 2.74 16.53
CA GLN A 10 5.73 1.39 16.01
C GLN A 10 6.75 1.12 14.91
N THR A 11 7.53 0.07 15.07
CA THR A 11 8.48 -0.36 14.05
C THR A 11 7.71 -0.68 12.77
N PRO A 12 8.04 -0.02 11.66
CA PRO A 12 7.39 -0.32 10.39
C PRO A 12 7.57 -1.79 10.05
N GLY A 13 6.55 -2.40 9.49
CA GLY A 13 6.68 -3.72 8.92
C GLY A 13 7.75 -3.72 7.81
N ALA A 14 8.27 -4.90 7.49
CA ALA A 14 9.24 -5.03 6.42
C ALA A 14 8.64 -4.53 5.10
N VAL A 15 9.45 -3.81 4.32
CA VAL A 15 9.05 -3.34 2.99
C VAL A 15 8.95 -4.54 2.05
N HIS A 16 7.86 -4.60 1.33
CA HIS A 16 7.62 -5.65 0.34
C HIS A 16 7.50 -5.01 -1.04
N ARG A 17 8.36 -5.43 -1.97
CA ARG A 17 8.37 -4.89 -3.32
C ARG A 17 7.63 -5.79 -4.28
N VAL A 18 6.72 -5.20 -5.06
CA VAL A 18 6.07 -5.86 -6.20
C VAL A 18 6.42 -5.13 -7.49
N HIS A 19 6.33 -5.83 -8.61
CA HIS A 19 6.57 -5.26 -9.93
C HIS A 19 5.29 -5.35 -10.74
N ILE A 20 4.94 -4.24 -11.43
CA ILE A 20 3.74 -4.16 -12.26
C ILE A 20 4.19 -3.76 -13.67
N PRO A 21 3.89 -4.59 -14.69
CA PRO A 21 4.19 -4.24 -16.07
C PRO A 21 3.39 -3.03 -16.51
N LEU A 22 4.02 -2.16 -17.30
CA LEU A 22 3.35 -1.03 -17.91
C LEU A 22 2.78 -1.42 -19.27
N ARG A 23 1.59 -0.91 -19.56
CA ARG A 23 0.89 -1.08 -20.82
C ARG A 23 0.90 0.24 -21.57
N ILE A 24 0.71 0.20 -22.89
CA ILE A 24 0.60 1.41 -23.70
C ILE A 24 -0.47 2.35 -23.14
N ALA A 25 -1.60 1.79 -22.70
CA ALA A 25 -2.71 2.57 -22.14
C ALA A 25 -2.38 3.30 -20.83
N ASP A 26 -1.27 2.95 -20.17
CA ASP A 26 -0.85 3.60 -18.93
C ASP A 26 -0.22 4.98 -19.18
N PHE A 27 0.13 5.28 -20.42
CA PHE A 27 0.83 6.50 -20.79
C PHE A 27 -0.12 7.55 -21.34
N VAL A 28 0.13 8.81 -20.99
CA VAL A 28 -0.45 9.98 -21.62
C VAL A 28 0.70 10.81 -22.17
N GLY A 29 0.76 10.97 -23.48
CA GLY A 29 1.91 11.62 -24.11
C GLY A 29 3.19 10.84 -23.84
N LYS A 30 4.17 11.48 -23.22
CA LYS A 30 5.50 10.90 -23.00
C LYS A 30 5.74 10.38 -21.59
N HIS A 31 4.70 10.31 -20.76
CA HIS A 31 4.86 9.87 -19.37
C HIS A 31 3.64 9.08 -18.89
N VAL A 32 3.84 8.32 -17.83
CA VAL A 32 2.76 7.56 -17.19
C VAL A 32 1.71 8.52 -16.65
N ASN A 33 0.44 8.22 -16.94
CA ASN A 33 -0.69 9.02 -16.49
C ASN A 33 -0.76 9.04 -14.96
N ASN A 34 -0.91 10.23 -14.38
CA ASN A 34 -0.98 10.41 -12.93
C ASN A 34 -2.07 9.57 -12.27
N VAL A 35 -3.19 9.35 -12.94
CA VAL A 35 -4.30 8.52 -12.44
C VAL A 35 -3.86 7.08 -12.18
N ARG A 36 -2.91 6.57 -12.98
CA ARG A 36 -2.44 5.19 -12.86
C ARG A 36 -1.67 4.94 -11.58
N PHE A 37 -1.05 5.96 -10.99
CA PHE A 37 -0.31 5.79 -9.74
C PHE A 37 -1.21 5.34 -8.60
N GLN A 38 -2.44 5.83 -8.54
CA GLN A 38 -3.42 5.36 -7.56
C GLN A 38 -3.76 3.89 -7.79
N GLU A 39 -3.90 3.48 -9.04
CA GLU A 39 -4.19 2.09 -9.38
C GLU A 39 -3.01 1.17 -9.06
N PHE A 40 -1.78 1.59 -9.36
CA PHE A 40 -0.59 0.83 -8.99
C PHE A 40 -0.50 0.64 -7.47
N SER A 41 -0.80 1.69 -6.72
CA SER A 41 -0.85 1.62 -5.25
C SER A 41 -1.89 0.60 -4.79
N GLN A 42 -3.09 0.65 -5.34
CA GLN A 42 -4.16 -0.29 -5.00
C GLN A 42 -3.79 -1.73 -5.34
N ASP A 43 -3.29 -1.96 -6.54
CA ASP A 43 -2.88 -3.30 -6.97
C ASP A 43 -1.82 -3.88 -6.06
N ALA A 44 -0.82 -3.06 -5.71
CA ALA A 44 0.26 -3.49 -4.83
C ALA A 44 -0.25 -3.81 -3.42
N ARG A 45 -1.18 -3.00 -2.88
CA ARG A 45 -1.80 -3.29 -1.59
C ARG A 45 -2.56 -4.61 -1.62
N LEU A 46 -3.33 -4.87 -2.68
CA LEU A 46 -4.08 -6.13 -2.83
C LEU A 46 -3.14 -7.33 -2.91
N MET A 47 -2.05 -7.22 -3.65
CA MET A 47 -1.04 -8.26 -3.73
C MET A 47 -0.41 -8.51 -2.36
N TRP A 48 -0.10 -7.45 -1.63
CA TRP A 48 0.45 -7.53 -0.29
C TRP A 48 -0.52 -8.25 0.67
N PHE A 49 -1.81 -7.87 0.64
CA PHE A 49 -2.83 -8.52 1.47
C PHE A 49 -2.94 -10.01 1.15
N ARG A 50 -2.96 -10.36 -0.11
CA ARG A 50 -3.02 -11.76 -0.53
C ARG A 50 -1.83 -12.55 0.01
N ASP A 51 -0.63 -11.98 -0.07
CA ASP A 51 0.58 -12.65 0.39
C ASP A 51 0.62 -12.78 1.91
N LYS A 52 0.09 -11.79 2.63
CA LYS A 52 0.07 -11.79 4.10
C LYS A 52 -1.04 -12.65 4.70
N PHE A 53 -2.23 -12.61 4.09
CA PHE A 53 -3.43 -13.21 4.65
C PHE A 53 -4.00 -14.33 3.79
N GLY A 54 -3.40 -14.68 2.69
CA GLY A 54 -3.87 -15.71 1.77
C GLY A 54 -3.68 -17.15 2.25
N VAL A 55 -3.34 -17.35 3.51
CA VAL A 55 -3.18 -18.68 4.10
C VAL A 55 -4.55 -19.23 4.47
N PRO A 56 -4.85 -20.52 4.16
CA PRO A 56 -6.12 -21.12 4.55
C PRO A 56 -6.41 -20.95 6.04
N GLY A 57 -7.61 -20.49 6.36
CA GLY A 57 -8.03 -20.22 7.73
C GLY A 57 -7.68 -18.84 8.25
N SER A 58 -6.89 -18.07 7.53
CA SER A 58 -6.59 -16.69 7.90
C SER A 58 -7.73 -15.77 7.51
N ARG A 59 -8.04 -14.84 8.40
CA ARG A 59 -9.02 -13.81 8.12
C ARG A 59 -8.32 -12.65 7.41
N VAL A 60 -8.79 -12.34 6.21
CA VAL A 60 -8.35 -11.14 5.48
C VAL A 60 -9.17 -9.96 5.99
N PRO A 61 -8.54 -8.91 6.52
CA PRO A 61 -9.28 -7.71 6.90
C PRO A 61 -9.92 -7.09 5.67
N ILE A 62 -11.24 -6.92 5.71
CA ILE A 62 -11.93 -6.15 4.69
C ILE A 62 -11.80 -4.70 5.09
N SER A 63 -11.30 -3.88 4.18
CA SER A 63 -11.01 -2.50 4.48
C SER A 63 -11.37 -1.59 3.33
N LEU A 64 -11.73 -0.35 3.69
CA LEU A 64 -12.04 0.71 2.75
C LEU A 64 -11.04 1.83 2.91
N ALA A 65 -10.59 2.39 1.81
CA ALA A 65 -9.75 3.57 1.82
C ALA A 65 -10.60 4.77 2.25
N ARG A 66 -10.23 5.40 3.35
CA ARG A 66 -10.90 6.59 3.88
C ARG A 66 -10.18 7.86 3.51
N TRP A 67 -8.88 7.80 3.37
CA TRP A 67 -8.05 8.96 3.08
C TRP A 67 -6.85 8.52 2.26
N MET A 68 -6.44 9.36 1.33
CA MET A 68 -5.29 9.08 0.49
C MET A 68 -4.58 10.39 0.16
N GLU A 69 -3.26 10.36 0.20
CA GLU A 69 -2.42 11.45 -0.24
C GLU A 69 -1.39 10.90 -1.22
N ILE A 70 -1.20 11.61 -2.31
CA ILE A 70 -0.22 11.24 -3.32
C ILE A 70 0.76 12.40 -3.49
N ASP A 71 2.02 12.11 -3.30
CA ASP A 71 3.12 13.05 -3.55
C ASP A 71 3.81 12.64 -4.85
N PHE A 72 3.60 13.41 -5.90
CA PHE A 72 4.24 13.18 -7.20
C PHE A 72 5.58 13.91 -7.21
N ARG A 73 6.66 13.17 -7.32
CA ARG A 73 8.02 13.71 -7.25
C ARG A 73 8.72 13.77 -8.59
N ARG A 74 8.50 12.78 -9.45
CA ARG A 74 9.10 12.71 -10.77
C ARG A 74 8.20 11.97 -11.73
N VAL A 75 8.33 12.27 -13.02
CA VAL A 75 7.60 11.55 -14.06
C VAL A 75 8.28 10.21 -14.36
N ILE A 76 7.49 9.21 -14.75
CA ILE A 76 7.99 7.98 -15.34
C ILE A 76 7.80 8.10 -16.84
N GLY A 77 8.90 8.10 -17.58
CA GLY A 77 8.90 8.35 -19.01
C GLY A 77 8.44 7.16 -19.84
N TYR A 78 8.16 7.43 -21.10
CA TYR A 78 7.61 6.47 -22.05
C TYR A 78 8.48 5.23 -22.28
N GLY A 79 9.78 5.30 -22.03
CA GLY A 79 10.68 4.16 -22.19
C GLY A 79 10.61 3.11 -21.07
N ALA A 80 9.89 3.39 -19.98
CA ALA A 80 9.76 2.45 -18.89
C ALA A 80 8.87 1.27 -19.28
N THR A 81 9.24 0.08 -18.84
CA THR A 81 8.49 -1.16 -19.13
C THR A 81 7.72 -1.69 -17.92
N SER A 82 8.10 -1.28 -16.72
CA SER A 82 7.46 -1.68 -15.48
C SER A 82 7.67 -0.63 -14.41
N VAL A 83 6.83 -0.71 -13.39
CA VAL A 83 7.03 0.02 -12.13
C VAL A 83 7.32 -0.97 -11.02
N TRP A 84 8.14 -0.56 -10.07
CA TRP A 84 8.25 -1.24 -8.79
C TRP A 84 7.41 -0.45 -7.77
N VAL A 85 6.79 -1.18 -6.87
CA VAL A 85 6.00 -0.58 -5.79
C VAL A 85 6.43 -1.22 -4.47
N ASP A 86 6.95 -0.41 -3.59
CA ASP A 86 7.28 -0.84 -2.23
C ASP A 86 6.08 -0.59 -1.33
N VAL A 87 5.64 -1.63 -0.64
CA VAL A 87 4.48 -1.59 0.25
C VAL A 87 4.95 -1.76 1.68
N GLU A 88 4.50 -0.87 2.55
CA GLU A 88 4.77 -0.97 3.99
C GLU A 88 3.59 -0.46 4.80
N VAL A 89 3.42 -1.01 5.99
CA VAL A 89 2.45 -0.51 6.96
C VAL A 89 3.17 0.46 7.87
N LEU A 90 2.72 1.71 7.90
CA LEU A 90 3.33 2.75 8.73
C LEU A 90 2.82 2.70 10.17
N ARG A 91 1.52 2.43 10.33
CA ARG A 91 0.87 2.52 11.62
C ARG A 91 -0.41 1.69 11.63
N VAL A 92 -0.72 1.09 12.78
CA VAL A 92 -1.98 0.38 13.01
C VAL A 92 -2.67 1.01 14.21
N GLY A 93 -3.86 1.58 13.98
CA GLY A 93 -4.72 2.12 15.02
C GLY A 93 -5.71 1.10 15.55
N ARG A 94 -6.79 1.57 16.17
CA ARG A 94 -7.81 0.68 16.73
C ARG A 94 -8.71 0.06 15.66
N THR A 95 -9.13 0.86 14.68
CA THR A 95 -10.04 0.45 13.61
C THR A 95 -9.48 0.73 12.22
N SER A 96 -8.32 1.35 12.15
CA SER A 96 -7.70 1.74 10.88
C SER A 96 -6.21 1.50 10.90
N PHE A 97 -5.61 1.45 9.73
CA PHE A 97 -4.17 1.36 9.57
C PHE A 97 -3.75 2.19 8.36
N THR A 98 -2.51 2.64 8.38
CA THR A 98 -1.95 3.46 7.31
C THR A 98 -0.90 2.66 6.56
N MET A 99 -1.05 2.59 5.25
CA MET A 99 -0.09 1.96 4.36
C MET A 99 0.57 3.01 3.49
N ARG A 100 1.86 2.83 3.25
CA ARG A 100 2.60 3.61 2.27
C ARG A 100 2.97 2.72 1.11
N THR A 101 2.74 3.22 -0.10
CA THR A 101 3.28 2.65 -1.31
C THR A 101 4.20 3.66 -1.97
N SER A 102 5.43 3.24 -2.27
CA SER A 102 6.42 4.07 -2.96
C SER A 102 6.62 3.49 -4.35
N ILE A 103 6.39 4.29 -5.36
CA ILE A 103 6.31 3.84 -6.76
C ILE A 103 7.46 4.43 -7.55
N GLY A 104 8.19 3.60 -8.25
CA GLY A 104 9.28 4.04 -9.11
C GLY A 104 9.45 3.12 -10.30
N SER A 105 10.51 3.34 -11.05
CA SER A 105 10.87 2.51 -12.18
C SER A 105 12.39 2.38 -12.25
N GLU A 106 12.88 1.31 -12.80
CA GLU A 106 14.32 1.14 -13.03
C GLU A 106 14.89 2.26 -13.89
N SER A 107 14.09 2.78 -14.82
CA SER A 107 14.49 3.86 -15.70
C SER A 107 14.72 5.19 -14.97
N THR A 108 14.18 5.35 -13.75
CA THR A 108 14.28 6.59 -12.99
C THR A 108 15.21 6.49 -11.78
N GLY A 109 15.85 5.35 -11.59
CA GLY A 109 16.77 5.10 -10.48
C GLY A 109 16.07 4.64 -9.20
N PRO A 110 16.81 4.59 -8.08
CA PRO A 110 16.29 3.98 -6.84
C PRO A 110 15.29 4.83 -6.06
N GLU A 111 15.22 6.12 -6.36
CA GLU A 111 14.30 7.01 -5.65
C GLU A 111 12.88 6.87 -6.18
N PRO A 112 11.86 6.92 -5.32
CA PRO A 112 10.48 6.84 -5.80
C PRO A 112 10.09 8.07 -6.62
N CYS A 113 9.24 7.82 -7.61
CA CYS A 113 8.64 8.86 -8.43
C CYS A 113 7.36 9.40 -7.82
N ALA A 114 6.68 8.58 -7.03
CA ALA A 114 5.51 8.96 -6.26
C ALA A 114 5.45 8.18 -4.96
N VAL A 115 4.90 8.80 -3.94
CA VAL A 115 4.63 8.16 -2.65
C VAL A 115 3.15 8.34 -2.33
N VAL A 116 2.48 7.25 -2.03
CA VAL A 116 1.04 7.23 -1.74
C VAL A 116 0.83 6.72 -0.32
N ASP A 117 0.25 7.56 0.52
CA ASP A 117 -0.18 7.15 1.86
C ASP A 117 -1.70 6.98 1.86
N THR A 118 -2.15 5.85 2.38
CA THR A 118 -3.57 5.51 2.41
C THR A 118 -3.96 5.07 3.81
N VAL A 119 -5.02 5.67 4.34
CA VAL A 119 -5.66 5.24 5.58
C VAL A 119 -6.80 4.31 5.21
N LEU A 120 -6.74 3.09 5.73
CA LEU A 120 -7.71 2.04 5.48
C LEU A 120 -8.46 1.73 6.77
N VAL A 121 -9.79 1.68 6.69
CA VAL A 121 -10.67 1.37 7.83
C VAL A 121 -11.18 -0.05 7.69
N VAL A 122 -11.02 -0.85 8.74
CA VAL A 122 -11.49 -2.24 8.74
C VAL A 122 -12.99 -2.28 8.97
N THR A 123 -13.69 -3.05 8.15
CA THR A 123 -15.15 -3.11 8.19
C THR A 123 -15.65 -4.55 8.17
N THR A 124 -16.95 -4.69 8.41
CA THR A 124 -17.68 -5.93 8.17
C THR A 124 -17.69 -6.27 6.67
N PRO A 125 -17.94 -7.55 6.29
CA PRO A 125 -17.98 -7.94 4.87
C PRO A 125 -18.97 -7.16 4.02
N ASP A 126 -20.07 -6.68 4.60
CA ASP A 126 -21.04 -5.84 3.88
C ASP A 126 -20.65 -4.36 3.84
N GLU A 127 -19.49 -4.02 4.41
CA GLU A 127 -18.91 -2.68 4.42
C GLU A 127 -19.77 -1.62 5.14
N THR A 128 -20.65 -2.06 6.04
CA THR A 128 -21.57 -1.14 6.73
C THR A 128 -21.11 -0.75 8.12
N THR A 129 -20.24 -1.53 8.75
CA THR A 129 -19.85 -1.31 10.15
C THR A 129 -18.34 -1.39 10.31
N THR A 130 -17.79 -0.42 11.02
CA THR A 130 -16.36 -0.41 11.37
C THR A 130 -16.08 -1.46 12.44
N LEU A 131 -14.99 -2.21 12.27
CA LEU A 131 -14.53 -3.22 13.21
C LEU A 131 -13.21 -2.85 13.84
N GLU A 132 -13.02 -3.25 15.07
CA GLU A 132 -11.70 -3.19 15.70
C GLU A 132 -10.75 -4.20 15.05
N ILE A 133 -9.50 -3.78 14.90
CA ILE A 133 -8.44 -4.65 14.42
C ILE A 133 -8.10 -5.64 15.53
N SER A 134 -8.16 -6.94 15.23
CA SER A 134 -7.83 -7.98 16.20
C SER A 134 -6.34 -8.00 16.50
N PRO A 135 -5.91 -8.56 17.64
CA PRO A 135 -4.49 -8.73 17.94
C PRO A 135 -3.73 -9.51 16.86
N GLU A 136 -4.36 -10.53 16.27
CA GLU A 136 -3.75 -11.32 15.20
C GLU A 136 -3.61 -10.51 13.92
N GLU A 137 -4.63 -9.76 13.56
CA GLU A 137 -4.59 -8.86 12.40
C GLU A 137 -3.50 -7.79 12.58
N ARG A 138 -3.42 -7.22 13.78
CA ARG A 138 -2.40 -6.23 14.11
C ARG A 138 -0.99 -6.80 13.96
N ALA A 139 -0.75 -7.98 14.52
CA ALA A 139 0.54 -8.64 14.43
C ALA A 139 0.93 -8.90 12.96
N ALA A 140 -0.02 -9.36 12.16
CA ALA A 140 0.20 -9.62 10.74
C ALA A 140 0.48 -8.34 9.96
N LEU A 141 -0.28 -7.27 10.23
CA LEU A 141 -0.06 -5.97 9.58
C LEU A 141 1.31 -5.38 9.91
N LEU A 142 1.77 -5.53 11.14
CA LEU A 142 3.06 -5.01 11.59
C LEU A 142 4.23 -5.92 11.23
N GLY A 143 3.96 -7.09 10.65
CA GLY A 143 5.01 -8.04 10.35
C GLY A 143 5.57 -8.75 11.56
N GLU A 144 4.91 -8.64 12.70
CA GLU A 144 5.22 -9.42 13.90
C GLU A 144 4.71 -10.83 13.65
N ARG A 145 5.57 -11.68 13.12
CA ARG A 145 5.21 -13.08 13.04
C ARG A 145 5.19 -13.63 14.46
N GLU A 146 4.09 -14.27 14.82
CA GLU A 146 4.21 -15.29 15.82
C GLU A 146 5.30 -16.23 15.33
N GLU A 147 6.42 -16.24 16.03
CA GLU A 147 7.42 -17.25 15.84
C GLU A 147 6.70 -18.58 15.83
N ALA A 148 6.82 -19.33 14.74
CA ALA A 148 6.25 -20.65 14.65
C ALA A 148 6.80 -21.47 15.82
N ARG A 149 5.94 -21.80 16.73
CA ARG A 149 6.29 -22.55 17.92
C ARG A 149 6.06 -24.02 17.72
#